data_8ad83a7bcde97cc81f971122f5673fa6
#
_entry.id   8ad83a7bcde97cc81f971122f5673fa6
#
_cell.length_a   1.000
_cell.length_b   1.000
_cell.length_c   1.000
_cell.angle_alpha   90.00
_cell.angle_beta   90.00
_cell.angle_gamma   90.00
#
_symmetry.space_group_name_H-M   'P 1'
#
loop_
_entity.id
_entity.type
_entity.pdbx_description
1 polymer ?
#
loop_
_entity_poly.entity_id
_entity_poly.type
_entity_poly.pdbx_seq_one_letter_code
_entity_poly.pdbx_strand_id
1 'polypeptide(L)'
;MIKEPTFKHIPCGETLPQNNIHAVSTSMPTLQDVIDYEEQTPQILEKIKVAYPRFLIHPYLKLLAKYLKEKYSVENEYELILLSSKKAVEAVSNRYFIHNKFEFNESFGIIKVIKGRQYEKVLKFIQHIGYNLSSRFAEDYLYNLNLIPYLQNEELEEKELSEDIVISTLATAYKEDKKNIKLCTSGMNAIHSVLKGLKNIQARNGKSILIQFGWLYLDTTNIVNRYFEESKVFFDINNLKEFEDFLETNKNRVLGIITEIPTNPLVKTANLKRIRELCDKYNIVLVIDSTFATPYNLDLKPYADIFVESLTKFACGNADVLMGAIILNSNFKISHIKNELFKHSDNPYIKDIQRMAIEIVDYKKRVKKISENTKELIVFLQKLPYVSRVYSCLDEDSFSNYKDLMIDENSICGIVSIVIEKDFEKIYNALNFAKGPSLGTEFTLLMPYTYLAHYDLIVNKNNFLNIIELPINLIRISVGIEDIEEIKREFERIKEI
;
A
#
# COMPACT_ATOMS: atom_id res chain seq x y z
N MET A 1 -16.53 -27.72 26.73
CA MET A 1 -15.47 -26.68 26.79
C MET A 1 -16.01 -25.50 26.00
N ILE A 2 -16.16 -24.34 26.61
CA ILE A 2 -16.51 -23.10 25.90
C ILE A 2 -15.28 -22.77 25.04
N LYS A 3 -15.38 -22.84 23.71
CA LYS A 3 -14.31 -22.48 22.79
C LYS A 3 -14.00 -20.99 23.00
N GLU A 4 -12.75 -20.65 23.25
CA GLU A 4 -12.38 -19.23 23.37
C GLU A 4 -12.78 -18.49 22.09
N PRO A 5 -13.27 -17.22 22.20
CA PRO A 5 -13.63 -16.45 21.03
C PRO A 5 -12.41 -16.22 20.13
N THR A 6 -12.59 -16.43 18.83
CA THR A 6 -11.55 -16.23 17.82
C THR A 6 -11.09 -14.75 17.78
N PHE A 7 -12.03 -13.82 17.93
CA PHE A 7 -11.75 -12.39 17.94
C PHE A 7 -11.77 -11.85 19.36
N LYS A 8 -10.68 -11.15 19.72
CA LYS A 8 -10.50 -10.53 21.04
C LYS A 8 -10.18 -9.05 20.86
N HIS A 9 -10.56 -8.26 21.83
CA HIS A 9 -10.14 -6.87 21.90
C HIS A 9 -8.61 -6.78 21.96
N ILE A 10 -8.02 -6.05 20.99
CA ILE A 10 -6.59 -5.78 20.95
C ILE A 10 -6.38 -4.35 21.45
N PRO A 11 -5.63 -4.13 22.54
CA PRO A 11 -5.41 -2.79 23.10
C PRO A 11 -4.83 -1.82 22.08
N CYS A 12 -5.13 -0.53 22.27
CA CYS A 12 -4.60 0.54 21.42
C CYS A 12 -3.07 0.58 21.47
N GLY A 13 -2.45 0.70 20.28
CA GLY A 13 -1.00 0.79 20.12
C GLY A 13 -0.27 -0.55 20.03
N GLU A 14 -0.97 -1.68 20.30
CA GLU A 14 -0.39 -3.01 20.08
C GLU A 14 -0.10 -3.26 18.59
N THR A 15 0.94 -4.05 18.34
CA THR A 15 1.35 -4.41 16.97
C THR A 15 0.33 -5.35 16.32
N LEU A 16 0.16 -5.23 15.01
CA LEU A 16 -0.62 -6.14 14.19
C LEU A 16 0.27 -6.70 13.05
N PRO A 17 0.73 -7.98 13.13
CA PRO A 17 0.43 -8.98 14.15
C PRO A 17 1.02 -8.66 15.53
N GLN A 18 0.40 -9.24 16.58
CA GLN A 18 0.84 -9.01 17.95
C GLN A 18 2.26 -9.58 18.20
N ASN A 19 3.00 -8.92 19.13
CA ASN A 19 4.34 -9.31 19.53
C ASN A 19 5.40 -9.35 18.41
N ASN A 20 5.18 -8.63 17.34
CA ASN A 20 6.14 -8.50 16.23
C ASN A 20 6.59 -7.05 16.08
N ILE A 21 7.87 -6.78 16.38
CA ILE A 21 8.43 -5.42 16.27
C ILE A 21 8.49 -4.93 14.81
N HIS A 22 8.49 -5.83 13.82
CA HIS A 22 8.50 -5.50 12.40
C HIS A 22 7.11 -5.39 11.79
N ALA A 23 6.04 -5.50 12.61
CA ALA A 23 4.68 -5.32 12.15
C ALA A 23 4.50 -3.97 11.44
N VAL A 24 3.73 -3.97 10.35
CA VAL A 24 3.43 -2.76 9.56
C VAL A 24 2.03 -2.21 9.84
N SER A 25 1.41 -2.65 10.94
CA SER A 25 0.11 -2.15 11.39
C SER A 25 0.07 -2.05 12.90
N THR A 26 -0.83 -1.21 13.41
CA THR A 26 -1.04 -0.99 14.84
C THR A 26 -2.53 -1.01 15.15
N SER A 27 -2.87 -1.48 16.35
CA SER A 27 -4.25 -1.54 16.81
C SER A 27 -4.78 -0.15 17.19
N MET A 28 -5.91 0.22 16.59
CA MET A 28 -6.71 1.40 16.92
C MET A 28 -8.17 0.94 17.14
N PRO A 29 -8.49 0.37 18.32
CA PRO A 29 -9.74 -0.34 18.55
C PRO A 29 -10.98 0.56 18.60
N THR A 30 -10.81 1.86 18.86
CA THR A 30 -11.90 2.83 18.90
C THR A 30 -11.76 3.90 17.82
N LEU A 31 -12.88 4.54 17.45
CA LEU A 31 -12.85 5.67 16.51
C LEU A 31 -12.05 6.85 17.08
N GLN A 32 -12.11 7.05 18.41
CA GLN A 32 -11.31 8.10 19.07
C GLN A 32 -9.80 7.82 18.95
N ASP A 33 -9.35 6.55 19.06
CA ASP A 33 -7.93 6.21 18.83
C ASP A 33 -7.48 6.57 17.42
N VAL A 34 -8.37 6.40 16.42
CA VAL A 34 -8.09 6.77 15.01
C VAL A 34 -8.00 8.29 14.86
N ILE A 35 -8.92 9.04 15.48
CA ILE A 35 -8.91 10.51 15.45
C ILE A 35 -7.64 11.03 16.14
N ASP A 36 -7.33 10.52 17.33
CA ASP A 36 -6.12 10.89 18.08
C ASP A 36 -4.84 10.60 17.29
N TYR A 37 -4.83 9.49 16.50
CA TYR A 37 -3.71 9.15 15.63
C TYR A 37 -3.53 10.15 14.49
N GLU A 38 -4.62 10.55 13.81
CA GLU A 38 -4.56 11.54 12.73
C GLU A 38 -4.20 12.95 13.26
N GLU A 39 -4.66 13.29 14.46
CA GLU A 39 -4.29 14.53 15.14
C GLU A 39 -2.91 14.47 15.82
N GLN A 40 -2.26 13.30 15.84
CA GLN A 40 -0.95 13.04 16.43
C GLN A 40 -0.88 13.48 17.90
N THR A 41 -1.92 13.19 18.69
CA THR A 41 -1.94 13.53 20.09
C THR A 41 -0.81 12.81 20.86
N PRO A 42 -0.16 13.44 21.85
CA PRO A 42 0.91 12.79 22.60
C PRO A 42 0.47 11.47 23.24
N GLN A 43 -0.77 11.39 23.69
CA GLN A 43 -1.34 10.23 24.37
C GLN A 43 -1.40 8.99 23.48
N ILE A 44 -1.72 9.15 22.19
CA ILE A 44 -1.76 8.03 21.24
C ILE A 44 -0.35 7.64 20.80
N LEU A 45 0.52 8.63 20.56
CA LEU A 45 1.89 8.38 20.10
C LEU A 45 2.74 7.65 21.14
N GLU A 46 2.46 7.85 22.44
CA GLU A 46 3.10 7.11 23.53
C GLU A 46 2.66 5.65 23.62
N LYS A 47 1.43 5.33 23.23
CA LYS A 47 0.89 3.95 23.23
C LYS A 47 1.37 3.13 22.02
N ILE A 48 1.60 3.78 20.87
CA ILE A 48 1.93 3.09 19.63
C ILE A 48 3.34 2.51 19.70
N LYS A 49 3.45 1.18 19.72
CA LYS A 49 4.72 0.44 19.71
C LYS A 49 5.39 0.54 18.35
N VAL A 50 4.65 0.20 17.29
CA VAL A 50 5.03 0.37 15.88
C VAL A 50 3.79 0.72 15.07
N ALA A 51 4.00 1.33 13.90
CA ALA A 51 2.94 1.60 12.94
C ALA A 51 3.48 1.39 11.52
N TYR A 52 2.67 1.69 10.51
CA TYR A 52 3.11 1.58 9.12
C TYR A 52 4.37 2.42 8.90
N PRO A 53 5.51 1.81 8.51
CA PRO A 53 6.85 2.46 8.61
C PRO A 53 7.01 3.74 7.79
N ARG A 54 6.14 3.97 6.80
CA ARG A 54 6.16 5.19 6.00
C ARG A 54 5.43 6.37 6.66
N PHE A 55 4.52 6.09 7.61
CA PHE A 55 3.75 7.12 8.32
C PHE A 55 4.35 7.47 9.67
N LEU A 56 4.89 6.48 10.37
CA LEU A 56 5.54 6.68 11.67
C LEU A 56 6.92 6.04 11.66
N ILE A 57 7.93 6.83 12.07
CA ILE A 57 9.32 6.33 12.12
C ILE A 57 9.41 5.22 13.17
N HIS A 58 9.92 4.07 12.75
CA HIS A 58 10.09 2.88 13.58
C HIS A 58 11.00 3.15 14.80
N PRO A 59 10.73 2.57 16.00
CA PRO A 59 11.54 2.78 17.21
C PRO A 59 13.03 2.51 17.00
N TYR A 60 13.39 1.45 16.30
CA TYR A 60 14.80 1.13 16.00
C TYR A 60 15.45 2.17 15.10
N LEU A 61 14.72 2.75 14.15
CA LEU A 61 15.23 3.84 13.33
C LEU A 61 15.42 5.14 14.14
N LYS A 62 14.54 5.43 15.11
CA LYS A 62 14.70 6.56 16.05
C LYS A 62 15.94 6.36 16.91
N LEU A 63 16.13 5.15 17.46
CA LEU A 63 17.29 4.81 18.29
C LEU A 63 18.60 4.90 17.50
N LEU A 64 18.61 4.34 16.27
CA LEU A 64 19.75 4.41 15.38
C LEU A 64 20.11 5.85 14.98
N ALA A 65 19.08 6.67 14.64
CA ALA A 65 19.31 8.08 14.33
C ALA A 65 19.89 8.85 15.53
N LYS A 66 19.42 8.57 16.75
CA LYS A 66 19.99 9.15 17.97
C LYS A 66 21.47 8.78 18.15
N TYR A 67 21.80 7.50 18.06
CA TYR A 67 23.18 7.00 18.13
C TYR A 67 24.08 7.69 17.10
N LEU A 68 23.61 7.79 15.85
CA LEU A 68 24.38 8.41 14.77
C LEU A 68 24.57 9.92 14.98
N LYS A 69 23.60 10.62 15.57
CA LYS A 69 23.73 12.04 15.95
C LYS A 69 24.88 12.23 16.95
N GLU A 70 24.97 11.35 17.95
CA GLU A 70 26.05 11.37 18.94
C GLU A 70 27.39 10.99 18.30
N LYS A 71 27.45 9.89 17.54
CA LYS A 71 28.65 9.40 16.85
C LYS A 71 29.30 10.45 15.93
N TYR A 72 28.48 11.21 15.21
CA TYR A 72 28.94 12.20 14.25
C TYR A 72 28.87 13.64 14.77
N SER A 73 28.61 13.84 16.07
CA SER A 73 28.53 15.15 16.72
C SER A 73 27.63 16.13 15.95
N VAL A 74 26.43 15.65 15.54
CA VAL A 74 25.47 16.44 14.78
C VAL A 74 24.80 17.47 15.70
N GLU A 75 24.82 18.74 15.31
CA GLU A 75 24.31 19.86 16.10
C GLU A 75 22.78 19.74 16.33
N ASN A 76 22.33 20.29 17.46
CA ASN A 76 20.94 20.11 17.92
C ASN A 76 19.86 20.71 17.00
N GLU A 77 20.21 21.62 16.11
CA GLU A 77 19.30 22.22 15.14
C GLU A 77 18.96 21.29 13.97
N TYR A 78 19.68 20.17 13.84
CA TYR A 78 19.48 19.20 12.77
C TYR A 78 18.88 17.90 13.27
N GLU A 79 18.16 17.21 12.36
CA GLU A 79 17.76 15.81 12.48
C GLU A 79 18.39 14.97 11.40
N LEU A 80 18.60 13.68 11.69
CA LEU A 80 19.03 12.69 10.72
C LEU A 80 17.82 11.89 10.24
N ILE A 81 17.71 11.75 8.93
CA ILE A 81 16.74 10.85 8.30
C ILE A 81 17.52 9.71 7.66
N LEU A 82 17.13 8.48 7.99
CA LEU A 82 17.77 7.26 7.53
C LEU A 82 17.03 6.71 6.32
N LEU A 83 17.76 6.42 5.26
CA LEU A 83 17.23 6.03 3.96
C LEU A 83 17.82 4.69 3.52
N SER A 84 17.12 3.99 2.65
CA SER A 84 17.49 2.68 2.13
C SER A 84 18.85 2.66 1.39
N SER A 85 19.27 3.77 0.78
CA SER A 85 20.51 3.83 0.01
C SER A 85 21.08 5.25 -0.13
N LYS A 86 22.34 5.34 -0.61
CA LYS A 86 22.95 6.61 -1.03
C LYS A 86 22.23 7.22 -2.24
N LYS A 87 21.66 6.40 -3.14
CA LYS A 87 20.83 6.86 -4.25
C LYS A 87 19.55 7.57 -3.75
N ALA A 88 18.95 7.07 -2.69
CA ALA A 88 17.83 7.73 -2.03
C ALA A 88 18.20 9.11 -1.48
N VAL A 89 19.42 9.24 -0.90
CA VAL A 89 19.97 10.54 -0.46
C VAL A 89 20.07 11.52 -1.64
N GLU A 90 20.57 11.06 -2.79
CA GLU A 90 20.67 11.91 -3.98
C GLU A 90 19.30 12.39 -4.47
N ALA A 91 18.30 11.49 -4.50
CA ALA A 91 16.95 11.82 -4.92
C ALA A 91 16.30 12.89 -4.02
N VAL A 92 16.47 12.76 -2.69
CA VAL A 92 15.97 13.73 -1.71
C VAL A 92 16.75 15.05 -1.78
N SER A 93 18.08 15.00 -1.84
CA SER A 93 18.95 16.17 -1.89
C SER A 93 18.68 17.02 -3.13
N ASN A 94 18.53 16.38 -4.29
CA ASN A 94 18.22 17.08 -5.55
C ASN A 94 16.84 17.74 -5.51
N ARG A 95 15.84 17.11 -4.85
CA ARG A 95 14.48 17.65 -4.73
C ARG A 95 14.41 18.88 -3.85
N TYR A 96 15.18 18.90 -2.76
CA TYR A 96 15.09 19.95 -1.74
C TYR A 96 16.30 20.87 -1.70
N PHE A 97 17.21 20.75 -2.67
CA PHE A 97 18.44 21.56 -2.74
C PHE A 97 19.26 21.50 -1.44
N ILE A 98 19.35 20.31 -0.83
CA ILE A 98 20.13 20.10 0.37
C ILE A 98 21.59 19.93 -0.02
N HIS A 99 22.37 20.99 0.09
CA HIS A 99 23.77 21.03 -0.37
C HIS A 99 24.74 20.34 0.59
N ASN A 100 24.38 20.12 1.84
CA ASN A 100 25.22 19.46 2.82
C ASN A 100 25.09 17.93 2.69
N LYS A 101 25.73 17.37 1.67
CA LYS A 101 26.01 15.94 1.62
C LYS A 101 27.01 15.61 2.72
N PHE A 102 26.52 15.29 3.92
CA PHE A 102 27.36 14.63 4.90
C PHE A 102 27.72 13.27 4.34
N GLU A 103 28.99 13.06 4.00
CA GLU A 103 29.52 11.73 3.71
C GLU A 103 29.65 10.96 5.02
N PHE A 104 28.53 10.47 5.52
CA PHE A 104 28.54 9.47 6.58
C PHE A 104 29.17 8.20 6.00
N ASN A 105 30.13 7.64 6.69
CA ASN A 105 30.79 6.40 6.26
C ASN A 105 29.95 5.18 6.67
N GLU A 106 28.71 5.11 6.13
CA GLU A 106 27.75 4.04 6.40
C GLU A 106 27.34 3.35 5.09
N SER A 107 26.84 2.11 5.20
CA SER A 107 26.38 1.30 4.05
C SER A 107 25.01 1.71 3.53
N PHE A 108 24.30 2.59 4.24
CA PHE A 108 22.95 3.08 3.93
C PHE A 108 22.95 4.61 3.74
N GLY A 109 21.78 5.17 3.41
CA GLY A 109 21.64 6.60 3.19
C GLY A 109 21.37 7.36 4.49
N ILE A 110 22.06 8.47 4.71
CA ILE A 110 21.78 9.40 5.80
C ILE A 110 21.70 10.81 5.23
N ILE A 111 20.66 11.54 5.61
CA ILE A 111 20.53 12.94 5.26
C ILE A 111 20.36 13.79 6.52
N LYS A 112 21.14 14.88 6.63
CA LYS A 112 21.06 15.87 7.70
C LYS A 112 20.10 16.97 7.26
N VAL A 113 19.07 17.23 8.04
CA VAL A 113 17.98 18.18 7.71
C VAL A 113 17.73 19.09 8.91
N ILE A 114 17.50 20.39 8.64
CA ILE A 114 17.09 21.35 9.70
C ILE A 114 15.74 20.96 10.29
N LYS A 115 15.63 20.96 11.61
CA LYS A 115 14.40 20.72 12.38
C LYS A 115 13.24 21.62 11.89
N GLY A 116 12.01 21.14 12.09
CA GLY A 116 10.79 21.86 11.74
C GLY A 116 10.38 21.66 10.29
N ARG A 117 9.91 22.70 9.61
CA ARG A 117 9.21 22.60 8.32
C ARG A 117 9.99 21.88 7.20
N GLN A 118 11.33 21.99 7.19
CA GLN A 118 12.13 21.29 6.18
C GLN A 118 12.12 19.77 6.45
N TYR A 119 12.33 19.38 7.71
CA TYR A 119 12.28 17.99 8.15
C TYR A 119 10.93 17.33 7.81
N GLU A 120 9.83 17.98 8.15
CA GLU A 120 8.47 17.50 7.84
C GLU A 120 8.22 17.31 6.34
N LYS A 121 8.65 18.29 5.52
CA LYS A 121 8.54 18.20 4.05
C LYS A 121 9.35 17.03 3.48
N VAL A 122 10.55 16.81 3.99
CA VAL A 122 11.42 15.70 3.55
C VAL A 122 10.82 14.37 3.97
N LEU A 123 10.34 14.22 5.21
CA LEU A 123 9.65 13.01 5.66
C LEU A 123 8.43 12.70 4.79
N LYS A 124 7.61 13.72 4.50
CA LYS A 124 6.43 13.54 3.65
C LYS A 124 6.79 13.09 2.24
N PHE A 125 7.87 13.61 1.68
CA PHE A 125 8.37 13.15 0.39
C PHE A 125 8.83 11.69 0.45
N ILE A 126 9.60 11.30 1.47
CA ILE A 126 10.06 9.91 1.65
C ILE A 126 8.87 8.96 1.84
N GLN A 127 7.85 9.37 2.58
CA GLN A 127 6.60 8.63 2.73
C GLN A 127 6.00 8.30 1.35
N HIS A 128 5.92 9.29 0.44
CA HIS A 128 5.33 9.09 -0.87
C HIS A 128 6.19 8.20 -1.78
N ILE A 129 7.51 8.35 -1.76
CA ILE A 129 8.41 7.66 -2.70
C ILE A 129 8.99 6.35 -2.18
N GLY A 130 8.81 6.05 -0.89
CA GLY A 130 9.11 4.74 -0.31
C GLY A 130 10.59 4.37 -0.14
N TYR A 131 11.48 5.33 0.06
CA TYR A 131 12.91 5.10 0.32
C TYR A 131 13.26 4.88 1.79
N ASN A 132 12.38 4.21 2.53
CA ASN A 132 12.59 3.95 3.95
C ASN A 132 13.67 2.89 4.18
N LEU A 133 14.52 3.11 5.20
CA LEU A 133 15.42 2.07 5.70
C LEU A 133 14.60 0.98 6.40
N SER A 134 15.00 -0.29 6.22
CA SER A 134 14.34 -1.44 6.84
C SER A 134 14.48 -1.42 8.36
N SER A 135 13.41 -1.82 9.06
CA SER A 135 13.44 -2.01 10.51
C SER A 135 14.33 -3.20 10.91
N ARG A 136 14.39 -4.27 10.10
CA ARG A 136 15.30 -5.41 10.30
C ARG A 136 16.76 -5.01 10.09
N PHE A 137 17.03 -4.13 9.14
CA PHE A 137 18.38 -3.57 9.01
C PHE A 137 18.79 -2.78 10.26
N ALA A 138 17.90 -1.91 10.75
CA ALA A 138 18.18 -1.12 11.95
C ALA A 138 18.34 -2.00 13.19
N GLU A 139 17.55 -3.07 13.31
CA GLU A 139 17.68 -4.07 14.36
C GLU A 139 19.06 -4.73 14.35
N ASP A 140 19.50 -5.26 13.20
CA ASP A 140 20.81 -5.88 13.07
C ASP A 140 21.94 -4.93 13.41
N TYR A 141 21.84 -3.70 12.92
CA TYR A 141 22.83 -2.67 13.17
C TYR A 141 22.95 -2.34 14.68
N LEU A 142 21.81 -2.16 15.36
CA LEU A 142 21.75 -1.86 16.78
C LEU A 142 22.22 -3.04 17.65
N TYR A 143 21.83 -4.28 17.27
CA TYR A 143 22.26 -5.49 17.95
C TYR A 143 23.79 -5.68 17.90
N ASN A 144 24.39 -5.47 16.73
CA ASN A 144 25.85 -5.56 16.55
C ASN A 144 26.61 -4.48 17.34
N LEU A 145 25.94 -3.38 17.70
CA LEU A 145 26.48 -2.33 18.59
C LEU A 145 26.18 -2.59 20.08
N ASN A 146 25.50 -3.67 20.43
CA ASN A 146 25.00 -3.96 21.77
C ASN A 146 24.07 -2.87 22.33
N LEU A 147 23.33 -2.16 21.47
CA LEU A 147 22.36 -1.14 21.84
C LEU A 147 20.96 -1.70 22.09
N ILE A 148 20.70 -2.92 21.64
CA ILE A 148 19.53 -3.74 21.96
C ILE A 148 19.97 -5.13 22.41
N PRO A 149 19.22 -5.78 23.33
CA PRO A 149 19.70 -7.03 23.95
C PRO A 149 19.42 -8.31 23.13
N TYR A 150 18.49 -8.28 22.20
CA TYR A 150 18.07 -9.44 21.40
C TYR A 150 17.51 -9.01 20.05
N LEU A 151 17.51 -9.95 19.11
CA LEU A 151 16.82 -9.85 17.83
C LEU A 151 15.39 -10.39 17.95
N GLN A 152 14.48 -9.90 17.09
CA GLN A 152 13.15 -10.48 16.95
C GLN A 152 13.29 -11.98 16.59
N ASN A 153 12.60 -12.82 17.36
CA ASN A 153 12.51 -14.23 17.01
C ASN A 153 11.50 -14.40 15.87
N GLU A 154 12.00 -14.72 14.68
CA GLU A 154 11.20 -14.91 13.49
C GLU A 154 11.81 -16.00 12.59
N GLU A 155 10.97 -16.61 11.76
CA GLU A 155 11.41 -17.59 10.77
C GLU A 155 11.88 -16.84 9.50
N LEU A 156 13.09 -17.19 9.05
CA LEU A 156 13.74 -16.60 7.87
C LEU A 156 14.23 -17.73 6.95
N GLU A 157 14.01 -17.56 5.66
CA GLU A 157 14.53 -18.49 4.64
C GLU A 157 16.06 -18.35 4.50
N GLU A 158 16.72 -19.33 3.91
CA GLU A 158 18.13 -19.25 3.56
C GLU A 158 18.39 -18.08 2.61
N LYS A 159 19.46 -17.35 2.91
CA LYS A 159 19.81 -16.11 2.19
C LYS A 159 19.96 -16.34 0.69
N GLU A 160 20.61 -17.43 0.32
CA GLU A 160 20.96 -17.78 -1.05
C GLU A 160 19.72 -18.19 -1.89
N LEU A 161 18.66 -18.64 -1.25
CA LEU A 161 17.43 -19.12 -1.90
C LEU A 161 16.34 -18.05 -1.91
N SER A 162 16.34 -17.15 -0.93
CA SER A 162 15.21 -16.29 -0.62
C SER A 162 14.77 -15.39 -1.77
N GLU A 163 15.69 -14.73 -2.46
CA GLU A 163 15.35 -13.85 -3.60
C GLU A 163 14.77 -14.66 -4.77
N ASP A 164 15.34 -15.83 -5.03
CA ASP A 164 14.86 -16.71 -6.13
C ASP A 164 13.45 -17.25 -5.83
N ILE A 165 13.14 -17.61 -4.59
CA ILE A 165 11.81 -18.03 -4.17
C ILE A 165 10.78 -16.93 -4.44
N VAL A 166 11.05 -15.70 -3.99
CA VAL A 166 10.13 -14.55 -4.17
C VAL A 166 9.93 -14.27 -5.66
N ILE A 167 11.02 -14.12 -6.42
CA ILE A 167 10.95 -13.79 -7.85
C ILE A 167 10.31 -14.94 -8.65
N SER A 168 10.60 -16.21 -8.34
CA SER A 168 9.99 -17.37 -9.02
C SER A 168 8.49 -17.47 -8.79
N THR A 169 8.05 -17.19 -7.56
CA THR A 169 6.63 -17.18 -7.22
C THR A 169 5.91 -16.09 -8.01
N LEU A 170 6.45 -14.88 -8.06
CA LEU A 170 5.89 -13.79 -8.86
C LEU A 170 5.93 -14.08 -10.35
N ALA A 171 7.05 -14.64 -10.87
CA ALA A 171 7.19 -15.02 -12.27
C ALA A 171 6.11 -16.02 -12.68
N THR A 172 5.86 -17.02 -11.84
CA THR A 172 4.80 -17.99 -12.05
C THR A 172 3.40 -17.35 -12.00
N ALA A 173 3.15 -16.49 -11.00
CA ALA A 173 1.86 -15.85 -10.79
C ALA A 173 1.48 -14.92 -11.96
N TYR A 174 2.43 -14.10 -12.43
CA TYR A 174 2.22 -13.17 -13.56
C TYR A 174 2.48 -13.79 -14.93
N LYS A 175 2.92 -15.05 -14.98
CA LYS A 175 3.31 -15.75 -16.23
C LYS A 175 4.38 -14.97 -16.99
N GLU A 176 5.42 -14.52 -16.27
CA GLU A 176 6.51 -13.69 -16.78
C GLU A 176 7.89 -14.31 -16.54
N ASP A 177 8.90 -13.84 -17.29
CA ASP A 177 10.29 -14.18 -17.01
C ASP A 177 10.78 -13.49 -15.74
N LYS A 178 11.57 -14.18 -14.92
CA LYS A 178 12.23 -13.60 -13.71
C LYS A 178 12.96 -12.28 -14.01
N LYS A 179 13.62 -12.16 -15.16
CA LYS A 179 14.33 -10.95 -15.58
C LYS A 179 13.42 -9.72 -15.72
N ASN A 180 12.10 -9.89 -15.86
CA ASN A 180 11.12 -8.82 -16.00
C ASN A 180 10.59 -8.35 -14.64
N ILE A 181 11.07 -8.92 -13.55
CA ILE A 181 10.62 -8.63 -12.19
C ILE A 181 11.74 -7.91 -11.42
N LYS A 182 11.36 -6.89 -10.66
CA LYS A 182 12.25 -6.13 -9.78
C LYS A 182 11.61 -5.99 -8.41
N LEU A 183 12.27 -6.50 -7.38
CA LEU A 183 11.87 -6.25 -5.99
C LEU A 183 12.26 -4.82 -5.57
N CYS A 184 11.42 -4.20 -4.77
CA CYS A 184 11.54 -2.83 -4.29
C CYS A 184 11.32 -2.77 -2.78
N THR A 185 11.89 -1.78 -2.10
CA THR A 185 11.73 -1.56 -0.64
C THR A 185 10.28 -1.40 -0.20
N SER A 186 9.38 -1.02 -1.10
CA SER A 186 7.93 -0.92 -0.83
C SER A 186 7.14 -0.83 -2.14
N GLY A 187 5.81 -1.03 -2.06
CA GLY A 187 4.92 -0.77 -3.20
C GLY A 187 5.03 0.66 -3.72
N MET A 188 5.15 1.65 -2.82
CA MET A 188 5.35 3.05 -3.23
C MET A 188 6.68 3.30 -3.92
N ASN A 189 7.73 2.57 -3.54
CA ASN A 189 9.01 2.64 -4.25
C ASN A 189 8.90 2.07 -5.67
N ALA A 190 8.13 1.00 -5.85
CA ALA A 190 7.82 0.44 -7.16
C ALA A 190 7.05 1.46 -8.03
N ILE A 191 5.97 2.04 -7.51
CA ILE A 191 5.15 3.07 -8.19
C ILE A 191 6.01 4.28 -8.57
N HIS A 192 6.75 4.83 -7.60
CA HIS A 192 7.62 5.98 -7.85
C HIS A 192 8.66 5.68 -8.95
N SER A 193 9.30 4.51 -8.89
CA SER A 193 10.31 4.12 -9.87
C SER A 193 9.75 4.07 -11.29
N VAL A 194 8.61 3.43 -11.45
CA VAL A 194 7.92 3.33 -12.75
C VAL A 194 7.51 4.69 -13.28
N LEU A 195 6.81 5.48 -12.47
CA LEU A 195 6.31 6.78 -12.91
C LEU A 195 7.44 7.77 -13.20
N LYS A 196 8.51 7.77 -12.40
CA LYS A 196 9.70 8.59 -12.62
C LYS A 196 10.44 8.17 -13.89
N GLY A 197 10.60 6.86 -14.10
CA GLY A 197 11.21 6.31 -15.31
C GLY A 197 10.42 6.67 -16.56
N LEU A 198 9.09 6.54 -16.54
CA LEU A 198 8.22 6.96 -17.64
C LEU A 198 8.34 8.46 -17.92
N LYS A 199 8.33 9.30 -16.87
CA LYS A 199 8.55 10.74 -17.03
C LYS A 199 9.86 11.04 -17.76
N ASN A 200 10.96 10.42 -17.34
CA ASN A 200 12.29 10.66 -17.91
C ASN A 200 12.37 10.27 -19.40
N ILE A 201 11.69 9.17 -19.78
CA ILE A 201 11.67 8.69 -21.16
C ILE A 201 10.75 9.54 -22.03
N GLN A 202 9.53 9.75 -21.58
CA GLN A 202 8.46 10.35 -22.37
C GLN A 202 8.62 11.87 -22.50
N ALA A 203 9.28 12.54 -21.53
CA ALA A 203 9.59 13.97 -21.63
C ALA A 203 10.46 14.27 -22.88
N ARG A 204 11.33 13.35 -23.28
CA ARG A 204 12.14 13.47 -24.52
C ARG A 204 11.28 13.46 -25.79
N ASN A 205 10.07 12.91 -25.68
CA ASN A 205 9.07 12.87 -26.76
C ASN A 205 8.03 13.99 -26.64
N GLY A 206 8.25 14.98 -25.78
CA GLY A 206 7.33 16.10 -25.53
C GLY A 206 6.07 15.74 -24.75
N LYS A 207 6.03 14.56 -24.11
CA LYS A 207 4.89 14.12 -23.30
C LYS A 207 5.09 14.53 -21.84
N SER A 208 4.07 15.14 -21.22
CA SER A 208 4.13 15.73 -19.88
C SER A 208 2.99 15.29 -18.95
N ILE A 209 1.83 14.89 -19.51
CA ILE A 209 0.61 14.64 -18.73
C ILE A 209 0.61 13.22 -18.20
N LEU A 210 0.59 13.05 -16.88
CA LEU A 210 0.29 11.77 -16.24
C LEU A 210 -1.21 11.70 -15.92
N ILE A 211 -1.86 10.63 -16.32
CA ILE A 211 -3.27 10.40 -16.02
C ILE A 211 -3.39 9.42 -14.85
N GLN A 212 -4.15 9.80 -13.83
CA GLN A 212 -4.73 8.90 -12.85
C GLN A 212 -6.15 8.54 -13.29
N PHE A 213 -6.42 7.24 -13.41
CA PHE A 213 -7.75 6.76 -13.76
C PHE A 213 -8.35 5.93 -12.62
N GLY A 214 -9.42 6.40 -12.04
CA GLY A 214 -10.06 5.87 -10.86
C GLY A 214 -9.54 6.45 -9.55
N TRP A 215 -10.17 5.99 -8.46
CA TRP A 215 -9.72 6.27 -7.11
C TRP A 215 -8.57 5.33 -6.77
N LEU A 216 -7.42 5.88 -6.41
CA LEU A 216 -6.21 5.13 -6.09
C LEU A 216 -5.82 5.31 -4.62
N TYR A 217 -4.87 4.50 -4.19
CA TYR A 217 -4.22 4.67 -2.90
C TYR A 217 -3.73 6.12 -2.72
N LEU A 218 -3.96 6.68 -1.52
CA LEU A 218 -3.72 8.10 -1.23
C LEU A 218 -2.32 8.58 -1.64
N ASP A 219 -1.26 7.82 -1.30
CA ASP A 219 0.10 8.23 -1.62
C ASP A 219 0.40 8.15 -3.12
N THR A 220 -0.26 7.27 -3.88
CA THR A 220 -0.18 7.26 -5.36
C THR A 220 -0.78 8.54 -5.93
N THR A 221 -1.97 8.93 -5.46
CA THR A 221 -2.60 10.20 -5.83
C THR A 221 -1.70 11.40 -5.47
N ASN A 222 -1.04 11.35 -4.30
CA ASN A 222 -0.08 12.38 -3.90
C ASN A 222 1.15 12.45 -4.83
N ILE A 223 1.66 11.30 -5.32
CA ILE A 223 2.75 11.30 -6.32
C ILE A 223 2.27 11.98 -7.61
N VAL A 224 1.11 11.59 -8.13
CA VAL A 224 0.54 12.13 -9.36
C VAL A 224 0.38 13.65 -9.27
N ASN A 225 -0.20 14.14 -8.19
CA ASN A 225 -0.55 15.55 -8.04
C ASN A 225 0.63 16.45 -7.64
N ARG A 226 1.65 15.92 -6.96
CA ARG A 226 2.72 16.76 -6.37
C ARG A 226 4.06 16.70 -7.10
N TYR A 227 4.31 15.64 -7.88
CA TYR A 227 5.65 15.40 -8.45
C TYR A 227 5.67 15.37 -9.98
N PHE A 228 4.51 15.53 -10.60
CA PHE A 228 4.37 15.73 -12.03
C PHE A 228 3.97 17.18 -12.32
N GLU A 229 4.47 17.74 -13.41
CA GLU A 229 4.19 19.12 -13.83
C GLU A 229 2.75 19.27 -14.28
N GLU A 230 2.27 18.23 -14.98
CA GLU A 230 0.89 18.15 -15.45
C GLU A 230 0.31 16.78 -15.07
N SER A 231 -0.88 16.80 -14.50
CA SER A 231 -1.64 15.60 -14.19
C SER A 231 -3.13 15.81 -14.43
N LYS A 232 -3.84 14.75 -14.78
CA LYS A 232 -5.30 14.74 -14.88
C LYS A 232 -5.82 13.53 -14.12
N VAL A 233 -6.82 13.76 -13.28
CA VAL A 233 -7.47 12.70 -12.49
C VAL A 233 -8.91 12.53 -12.98
N PHE A 234 -9.29 11.28 -13.22
CA PHE A 234 -10.66 10.85 -13.51
C PHE A 234 -11.10 9.94 -12.37
N PHE A 235 -11.91 10.44 -11.45
CA PHE A 235 -12.40 9.65 -10.31
C PHE A 235 -13.52 8.70 -10.72
N ASP A 236 -14.44 9.14 -11.59
CA ASP A 236 -15.52 8.31 -12.12
C ASP A 236 -15.01 7.42 -13.26
N ILE A 237 -14.81 6.14 -12.95
CA ILE A 237 -14.33 5.14 -13.90
C ILE A 237 -15.40 4.70 -14.91
N ASN A 238 -16.66 5.06 -14.69
CA ASN A 238 -17.77 4.75 -15.57
C ASN A 238 -17.97 5.85 -16.63
N ASN A 239 -17.48 7.07 -16.41
CA ASN A 239 -17.54 8.17 -17.37
C ASN A 239 -16.42 8.08 -18.40
N LEU A 240 -16.43 7.03 -19.21
CA LEU A 240 -15.43 6.82 -20.25
C LEU A 240 -15.44 7.90 -21.32
N LYS A 241 -16.59 8.56 -21.55
CA LYS A 241 -16.67 9.61 -22.57
C LYS A 241 -15.78 10.80 -22.25
N GLU A 242 -15.81 11.32 -21.02
CA GLU A 242 -14.92 12.40 -20.59
C GLU A 242 -13.45 12.04 -20.76
N PHE A 243 -13.11 10.81 -20.41
CA PHE A 243 -11.76 10.28 -20.57
C PHE A 243 -11.34 10.18 -22.04
N GLU A 244 -12.19 9.67 -22.92
CA GLU A 244 -11.94 9.57 -24.36
C GLU A 244 -11.77 10.92 -25.02
N ASP A 245 -12.65 11.88 -24.73
CA ASP A 245 -12.61 13.25 -25.24
C ASP A 245 -11.30 13.96 -24.82
N PHE A 246 -10.89 13.73 -23.57
CA PHE A 246 -9.61 14.24 -23.07
C PHE A 246 -8.42 13.62 -23.82
N LEU A 247 -8.42 12.29 -24.02
CA LEU A 247 -7.36 11.61 -24.75
C LEU A 247 -7.26 12.05 -26.21
N GLU A 248 -8.41 12.22 -26.90
CA GLU A 248 -8.41 12.69 -28.29
C GLU A 248 -7.72 14.05 -28.43
N THR A 249 -7.99 14.96 -27.48
CA THR A 249 -7.39 16.31 -27.47
C THR A 249 -5.91 16.32 -27.06
N ASN A 250 -5.50 15.43 -26.14
CA ASN A 250 -4.18 15.47 -25.50
C ASN A 250 -3.27 14.28 -25.85
N LYS A 251 -3.64 13.44 -26.82
CA LYS A 251 -2.98 12.17 -27.15
C LYS A 251 -1.46 12.24 -27.30
N ASN A 252 -0.94 13.33 -27.85
CA ASN A 252 0.49 13.54 -28.07
C ASN A 252 1.25 14.01 -26.81
N ARG A 253 0.51 14.35 -25.75
CA ARG A 253 1.07 14.90 -24.50
C ARG A 253 0.99 13.91 -23.32
N VAL A 254 0.17 12.86 -23.42
CA VAL A 254 0.01 11.87 -22.36
C VAL A 254 1.24 10.98 -22.28
N LEU A 255 1.92 10.99 -21.13
CA LEU A 255 3.11 10.16 -20.89
C LEU A 255 2.78 8.73 -20.42
N GLY A 256 1.63 8.57 -19.76
CA GLY A 256 1.17 7.29 -19.24
C GLY A 256 -0.12 7.42 -18.44
N ILE A 257 -0.76 6.29 -18.19
CA ILE A 257 -1.94 6.15 -17.34
C ILE A 257 -1.58 5.22 -16.19
N ILE A 258 -1.98 5.58 -14.97
CA ILE A 258 -1.93 4.70 -13.80
C ILE A 258 -3.35 4.47 -13.28
N THR A 259 -3.67 3.21 -12.98
CA THR A 259 -4.93 2.79 -12.38
C THR A 259 -4.71 1.69 -11.35
N GLU A 260 -5.67 1.50 -10.45
CA GLU A 260 -5.74 0.43 -9.47
C GLU A 260 -6.98 -0.43 -9.75
N ILE A 261 -6.84 -1.73 -9.80
CA ILE A 261 -7.91 -2.66 -10.16
C ILE A 261 -8.01 -3.77 -9.10
N PRO A 262 -9.18 -3.91 -8.44
CA PRO A 262 -10.24 -2.90 -8.31
C PRO A 262 -9.78 -1.66 -7.53
N THR A 263 -10.53 -0.56 -7.59
CA THR A 263 -10.22 0.69 -6.90
C THR A 263 -10.35 0.58 -5.39
N ASN A 264 -9.58 1.37 -4.63
CA ASN A 264 -9.63 1.45 -3.17
C ASN A 264 -10.32 2.77 -2.73
N PRO A 265 -11.36 2.77 -1.90
CA PRO A 265 -11.92 1.65 -1.12
C PRO A 265 -13.21 1.05 -1.68
N LEU A 266 -13.78 1.60 -2.73
CA LEU A 266 -15.14 1.23 -3.19
C LEU A 266 -15.15 -0.02 -4.10
N VAL A 267 -13.98 -0.61 -4.35
CA VAL A 267 -13.81 -1.90 -5.05
C VAL A 267 -14.44 -1.93 -6.45
N LYS A 268 -14.50 -0.79 -7.12
CA LYS A 268 -15.05 -0.65 -8.48
C LYS A 268 -13.99 -1.03 -9.53
N THR A 269 -14.43 -1.60 -10.65
CA THR A 269 -13.55 -2.09 -11.72
C THR A 269 -13.81 -1.36 -13.03
N ALA A 270 -12.78 -0.72 -13.56
CA ALA A 270 -12.83 -0.02 -14.83
C ALA A 270 -12.93 -0.98 -16.04
N ASN A 271 -13.48 -0.51 -17.16
CA ASN A 271 -13.48 -1.24 -18.42
C ASN A 271 -12.06 -1.26 -19.02
N LEU A 272 -11.24 -2.22 -18.57
CA LEU A 272 -9.83 -2.35 -19.02
C LEU A 272 -9.70 -2.63 -20.50
N LYS A 273 -10.65 -3.35 -21.09
CA LYS A 273 -10.64 -3.63 -22.54
C LYS A 273 -10.67 -2.31 -23.31
N ARG A 274 -11.60 -1.42 -22.95
CA ARG A 274 -11.71 -0.12 -23.62
C ARG A 274 -10.50 0.80 -23.35
N ILE A 275 -10.00 0.80 -22.13
CA ILE A 275 -8.78 1.56 -21.77
C ILE A 275 -7.60 1.05 -22.60
N ARG A 276 -7.42 -0.27 -22.75
CA ARG A 276 -6.33 -0.86 -23.56
C ARG A 276 -6.43 -0.45 -25.03
N GLU A 277 -7.63 -0.53 -25.63
CA GLU A 277 -7.86 -0.06 -27.00
C GLU A 277 -7.43 1.40 -27.22
N LEU A 278 -7.73 2.28 -26.26
CA LEU A 278 -7.31 3.68 -26.31
C LEU A 278 -5.80 3.84 -26.13
N CYS A 279 -5.21 3.09 -25.21
CA CYS A 279 -3.76 3.07 -25.00
C CYS A 279 -3.01 2.62 -26.27
N ASP A 280 -3.51 1.58 -26.94
CA ASP A 280 -2.93 1.08 -28.20
C ASP A 280 -3.08 2.11 -29.31
N LYS A 281 -4.29 2.71 -29.46
CA LYS A 281 -4.58 3.73 -30.46
C LYS A 281 -3.64 4.95 -30.36
N TYR A 282 -3.31 5.36 -29.13
CA TYR A 282 -2.54 6.57 -28.88
C TYR A 282 -1.10 6.33 -28.42
N ASN A 283 -0.66 5.08 -28.39
CA ASN A 283 0.68 4.67 -27.92
C ASN A 283 0.98 5.21 -26.53
N ILE A 284 0.09 4.91 -25.56
CA ILE A 284 0.17 5.32 -24.17
C ILE A 284 0.47 4.09 -23.30
N VAL A 285 1.41 4.21 -22.39
CA VAL A 285 1.75 3.14 -21.44
C VAL A 285 0.70 3.08 -20.32
N LEU A 286 0.18 1.87 -20.06
CA LEU A 286 -0.76 1.59 -18.98
C LEU A 286 -0.06 0.88 -17.83
N VAL A 287 -0.01 1.53 -16.67
CA VAL A 287 0.47 0.98 -15.40
C VAL A 287 -0.72 0.56 -14.56
N ILE A 288 -0.74 -0.68 -14.11
CA ILE A 288 -1.79 -1.19 -13.22
C ILE A 288 -1.17 -1.54 -11.85
N ASP A 289 -1.68 -0.92 -10.79
CA ASP A 289 -1.48 -1.43 -9.44
C ASP A 289 -2.42 -2.64 -9.24
N SER A 290 -1.83 -3.82 -9.16
CA SER A 290 -2.53 -5.09 -9.06
C SER A 290 -2.66 -5.59 -7.62
N THR A 291 -2.35 -4.77 -6.63
CA THR A 291 -2.33 -5.17 -5.21
C THR A 291 -3.68 -5.74 -4.74
N PHE A 292 -4.81 -5.14 -5.14
CA PHE A 292 -6.15 -5.65 -4.77
C PHE A 292 -6.59 -6.82 -5.64
N ALA A 293 -6.30 -6.76 -6.95
CA ALA A 293 -6.61 -7.82 -7.89
C ALA A 293 -5.94 -9.14 -7.48
N THR A 294 -4.70 -9.05 -7.10
CA THR A 294 -3.74 -10.14 -7.03
C THR A 294 -3.63 -10.91 -8.36
N PRO A 295 -2.49 -11.49 -8.71
CA PRO A 295 -2.36 -12.27 -9.95
C PRO A 295 -3.12 -13.61 -9.92
N TYR A 296 -3.77 -13.93 -8.79
CA TYR A 296 -4.53 -15.17 -8.59
C TYR A 296 -6.05 -14.99 -8.70
N ASN A 297 -6.54 -13.75 -8.68
CA ASN A 297 -7.96 -13.45 -8.87
C ASN A 297 -8.25 -12.91 -10.28
N LEU A 298 -7.43 -11.98 -10.79
CA LEU A 298 -7.71 -11.34 -12.07
C LEU A 298 -6.60 -11.56 -13.08
N ASP A 299 -6.96 -11.93 -14.32
CA ASP A 299 -6.03 -11.98 -15.46
C ASP A 299 -5.94 -10.58 -16.10
N LEU A 300 -4.99 -9.79 -15.61
CA LEU A 300 -4.73 -8.45 -16.11
C LEU A 300 -3.64 -8.42 -17.19
N LYS A 301 -3.02 -9.57 -17.50
CA LYS A 301 -1.91 -9.67 -18.47
C LYS A 301 -2.26 -9.16 -19.87
N PRO A 302 -3.49 -9.34 -20.40
CA PRO A 302 -3.85 -8.79 -21.71
C PRO A 302 -3.89 -7.26 -21.78
N TYR A 303 -3.88 -6.57 -20.64
CA TYR A 303 -4.20 -5.14 -20.59
C TYR A 303 -3.04 -4.25 -20.16
N ALA A 304 -2.29 -4.61 -19.11
CA ALA A 304 -1.25 -3.76 -18.54
C ALA A 304 0.09 -3.88 -19.25
N ASP A 305 0.75 -2.76 -19.52
CA ASP A 305 2.16 -2.77 -19.95
C ASP A 305 3.09 -3.06 -18.76
N ILE A 306 2.75 -2.51 -17.59
CA ILE A 306 3.54 -2.62 -16.36
C ILE A 306 2.60 -2.89 -15.21
N PHE A 307 2.95 -3.89 -14.37
CA PHE A 307 2.32 -4.07 -13.07
C PHE A 307 3.21 -3.50 -11.97
N VAL A 308 2.57 -2.97 -10.96
CA VAL A 308 3.18 -2.69 -9.65
C VAL A 308 2.36 -3.40 -8.59
N GLU A 309 3.01 -3.95 -7.60
CA GLU A 309 2.34 -4.65 -6.50
C GLU A 309 3.00 -4.34 -5.17
N SER A 310 2.19 -4.07 -4.15
CA SER A 310 2.63 -4.01 -2.77
C SER A 310 2.63 -5.42 -2.17
N LEU A 311 3.78 -6.07 -2.14
CA LEU A 311 3.94 -7.43 -1.59
C LEU A 311 3.66 -7.47 -0.08
N THR A 312 3.71 -6.32 0.60
CA THR A 312 3.33 -6.15 2.01
C THR A 312 1.90 -6.64 2.31
N LYS A 313 1.05 -6.73 1.29
CA LYS A 313 -0.37 -7.03 1.39
C LYS A 313 -0.63 -8.53 1.25
N PHE A 314 -1.44 -8.95 0.32
CA PHE A 314 -1.84 -10.35 0.12
C PHE A 314 -0.67 -11.32 -0.08
N ALA A 315 0.45 -10.87 -0.64
CA ALA A 315 1.63 -11.71 -0.84
C ALA A 315 2.34 -12.04 0.49
N CYS A 316 2.44 -11.07 1.41
CA CYS A 316 2.98 -11.29 2.76
C CYS A 316 1.98 -11.99 3.68
N GLY A 317 0.73 -11.53 3.76
CA GLY A 317 -0.29 -12.09 4.64
C GLY A 317 -0.15 -11.73 6.12
N ASN A 318 1.04 -11.77 6.69
CA ASN A 318 1.27 -11.48 8.11
C ASN A 318 1.46 -9.99 8.43
N ALA A 319 1.53 -9.12 7.44
CA ALA A 319 1.73 -7.68 7.65
C ALA A 319 3.00 -7.34 8.46
N ASP A 320 4.11 -8.03 8.21
CA ASP A 320 5.38 -7.82 8.89
C ASP A 320 6.59 -7.57 7.97
N VAL A 321 6.35 -7.47 6.65
CA VAL A 321 7.37 -7.12 5.66
C VAL A 321 6.90 -5.95 4.81
N LEU A 322 7.71 -4.90 4.70
CA LEU A 322 7.49 -3.82 3.75
C LEU A 322 8.26 -4.12 2.46
N MET A 323 7.53 -4.45 1.39
CA MET A 323 8.13 -4.79 0.09
C MET A 323 7.18 -4.48 -1.07
N GLY A 324 7.74 -4.24 -2.25
CA GLY A 324 6.98 -4.09 -3.49
C GLY A 324 7.66 -4.77 -4.66
N ALA A 325 6.95 -4.87 -5.77
CA ALA A 325 7.49 -5.39 -7.01
C ALA A 325 7.06 -4.54 -8.22
N ILE A 326 7.95 -4.48 -9.21
CA ILE A 326 7.66 -4.02 -10.58
C ILE A 326 7.71 -5.25 -11.47
N ILE A 327 6.66 -5.48 -12.24
CA ILE A 327 6.59 -6.58 -13.21
C ILE A 327 6.35 -5.98 -14.60
N LEU A 328 7.29 -6.20 -15.52
CA LEU A 328 7.16 -5.77 -16.90
C LEU A 328 6.47 -6.86 -17.71
N ASN A 329 5.41 -6.49 -18.41
CA ASN A 329 4.64 -7.43 -19.20
C ASN A 329 5.30 -7.67 -20.56
N SER A 330 5.70 -8.92 -20.82
CA SER A 330 6.36 -9.33 -22.07
C SER A 330 5.45 -9.28 -23.31
N ASN A 331 4.12 -9.19 -23.12
CA ASN A 331 3.18 -9.03 -24.23
C ASN A 331 3.33 -7.66 -24.94
N PHE A 332 3.94 -6.69 -24.28
CA PHE A 332 4.11 -5.33 -24.79
C PHE A 332 5.59 -4.97 -24.99
N LYS A 333 5.85 -4.07 -25.95
CA LYS A 333 7.22 -3.70 -26.33
C LYS A 333 7.82 -2.66 -25.40
N ILE A 334 7.94 -2.97 -24.10
CA ILE A 334 8.50 -2.07 -23.08
C ILE A 334 9.89 -2.50 -22.57
N SER A 335 10.42 -3.62 -23.03
CA SER A 335 11.71 -4.14 -22.57
C SER A 335 12.87 -3.16 -22.80
N HIS A 336 12.80 -2.34 -23.85
CA HIS A 336 13.82 -1.33 -24.16
C HIS A 336 13.91 -0.20 -23.13
N ILE A 337 12.85 0.04 -22.32
CA ILE A 337 12.82 1.07 -21.27
C ILE A 337 13.05 0.50 -19.87
N LYS A 338 13.22 -0.80 -19.74
CA LYS A 338 13.36 -1.54 -18.47
C LYS A 338 14.39 -0.90 -17.52
N ASN A 339 15.58 -0.61 -18.02
CA ASN A 339 16.64 -0.07 -17.17
C ASN A 339 16.27 1.27 -16.55
N GLU A 340 15.56 2.14 -17.28
CA GLU A 340 15.10 3.41 -16.74
C GLU A 340 13.96 3.22 -15.73
N LEU A 341 13.04 2.27 -15.97
CA LEU A 341 11.96 1.95 -15.04
C LEU A 341 12.49 1.39 -13.72
N PHE A 342 13.54 0.57 -13.74
CA PHE A 342 14.14 -0.04 -12.55
C PHE A 342 15.14 0.87 -11.83
N LYS A 343 15.66 1.90 -12.49
CA LYS A 343 16.75 2.75 -12.01
C LYS A 343 16.45 3.46 -10.70
N HIS A 344 15.19 3.83 -10.48
CA HIS A 344 14.77 4.63 -9.33
C HIS A 344 14.24 3.79 -8.17
N SER A 345 14.23 2.46 -8.30
CA SER A 345 13.88 1.56 -7.18
C SER A 345 15.11 1.22 -6.35
N ASP A 346 14.90 0.95 -5.07
CA ASP A 346 15.92 0.40 -4.17
C ASP A 346 15.63 -1.06 -3.86
N ASN A 347 16.69 -1.83 -3.64
CA ASN A 347 16.56 -3.23 -3.23
C ASN A 347 16.09 -3.32 -1.76
N PRO A 348 15.19 -4.25 -1.43
CA PRO A 348 14.87 -4.57 -0.04
C PRO A 348 16.11 -5.05 0.71
N TYR A 349 16.09 -4.93 2.03
CA TYR A 349 17.11 -5.53 2.89
C TYR A 349 17.01 -7.07 2.84
N ILE A 350 18.13 -7.75 2.95
CA ILE A 350 18.18 -9.20 2.76
C ILE A 350 17.24 -9.96 3.71
N LYS A 351 17.16 -9.59 4.99
CA LYS A 351 16.25 -10.23 5.93
C LYS A 351 14.77 -9.98 5.63
N ASP A 352 14.43 -8.84 5.01
CA ASP A 352 13.08 -8.62 4.50
C ASP A 352 12.76 -9.58 3.35
N ILE A 353 13.75 -9.88 2.47
CA ILE A 353 13.59 -10.86 1.39
C ILE A 353 13.47 -12.27 1.96
N GLN A 354 14.30 -12.64 2.97
CA GLN A 354 14.25 -13.93 3.64
C GLN A 354 12.89 -14.16 4.32
N ARG A 355 12.35 -13.13 4.99
CA ARG A 355 11.02 -13.21 5.60
C ARG A 355 9.92 -13.31 4.54
N MET A 356 9.99 -12.47 3.49
CA MET A 356 9.03 -12.54 2.39
C MET A 356 9.04 -13.90 1.70
N ALA A 357 10.19 -14.56 1.58
CA ALA A 357 10.29 -15.88 0.98
C ALA A 357 9.49 -16.95 1.75
N ILE A 358 9.45 -16.86 3.08
CA ILE A 358 8.58 -17.73 3.90
C ILE A 358 7.11 -17.43 3.63
N GLU A 359 6.73 -16.14 3.62
CA GLU A 359 5.32 -15.71 3.52
C GLU A 359 4.70 -15.96 2.14
N ILE A 360 5.46 -15.74 1.07
CA ILE A 360 4.93 -15.73 -0.30
C ILE A 360 4.59 -17.14 -0.83
N VAL A 361 5.12 -18.21 -0.19
CA VAL A 361 4.87 -19.60 -0.63
C VAL A 361 3.37 -19.94 -0.58
N ASP A 362 2.68 -19.43 0.42
CA ASP A 362 1.24 -19.66 0.62
C ASP A 362 0.34 -18.61 -0.07
N TYR A 363 0.91 -17.66 -0.83
CA TYR A 363 0.18 -16.55 -1.44
C TYR A 363 -1.07 -17.01 -2.22
N LYS A 364 -0.93 -17.99 -3.13
CA LYS A 364 -2.06 -18.52 -3.92
C LYS A 364 -3.14 -19.14 -3.03
N LYS A 365 -2.74 -19.95 -2.05
CA LYS A 365 -3.65 -20.64 -1.14
C LYS A 365 -4.39 -19.64 -0.26
N ARG A 366 -3.67 -18.64 0.26
CA ARG A 366 -4.21 -17.54 1.05
C ARG A 366 -5.26 -16.76 0.27
N VAL A 367 -4.95 -16.29 -0.93
CA VAL A 367 -5.88 -15.55 -1.79
C VAL A 367 -7.13 -16.37 -2.09
N LYS A 368 -6.99 -17.66 -2.38
CA LYS A 368 -8.14 -18.54 -2.62
C LYS A 368 -9.06 -18.62 -1.41
N LYS A 369 -8.51 -18.84 -0.20
CA LYS A 369 -9.29 -18.91 1.03
C LYS A 369 -9.96 -17.58 1.36
N ILE A 370 -9.26 -16.46 1.16
CA ILE A 370 -9.81 -15.11 1.32
C ILE A 370 -10.99 -14.90 0.34
N SER A 371 -10.85 -15.31 -0.92
CA SER A 371 -11.91 -15.18 -1.93
C SER A 371 -13.17 -15.96 -1.53
N GLU A 372 -13.00 -17.20 -1.06
CA GLU A 372 -14.09 -18.05 -0.55
C GLU A 372 -14.84 -17.36 0.61
N ASN A 373 -14.08 -16.90 1.61
CA ASN A 373 -14.64 -16.19 2.76
C ASN A 373 -15.35 -14.90 2.34
N THR A 374 -14.75 -14.14 1.43
CA THR A 374 -15.30 -12.85 0.98
C THR A 374 -16.62 -13.02 0.25
N LYS A 375 -16.72 -14.03 -0.61
CA LYS A 375 -17.96 -14.35 -1.36
C LYS A 375 -19.15 -14.56 -0.41
N GLU A 376 -18.93 -15.33 0.65
CA GLU A 376 -19.96 -15.58 1.65
C GLU A 376 -20.24 -14.35 2.53
N LEU A 377 -19.20 -13.63 2.90
CA LEU A 377 -19.30 -12.46 3.77
C LEU A 377 -20.11 -11.34 3.10
N ILE A 378 -19.96 -11.10 1.79
CA ILE A 378 -20.71 -10.07 1.06
C ILE A 378 -22.22 -10.31 1.21
N VAL A 379 -22.69 -11.55 0.95
CA VAL A 379 -24.11 -11.91 1.04
C VAL A 379 -24.64 -11.80 2.47
N PHE A 380 -23.79 -12.08 3.44
CA PHE A 380 -24.15 -11.96 4.86
C PHE A 380 -24.26 -10.49 5.30
N LEU A 381 -23.29 -9.64 4.96
CA LEU A 381 -23.25 -8.22 5.33
C LEU A 381 -24.45 -7.44 4.78
N GLN A 382 -24.93 -7.77 3.58
CA GLN A 382 -26.13 -7.18 2.96
C GLN A 382 -27.43 -7.39 3.76
N LYS A 383 -27.44 -8.36 4.69
CA LYS A 383 -28.61 -8.70 5.51
C LYS A 383 -28.55 -8.09 6.91
N LEU A 384 -27.43 -7.46 7.28
CA LEU A 384 -27.28 -6.88 8.60
C LEU A 384 -28.07 -5.57 8.72
N PRO A 385 -28.91 -5.40 9.77
CA PRO A 385 -29.83 -4.26 9.88
C PRO A 385 -29.13 -2.91 10.05
N TYR A 386 -27.87 -2.89 10.46
CA TYR A 386 -27.08 -1.68 10.67
C TYR A 386 -26.16 -1.33 9.47
N VAL A 387 -26.14 -2.20 8.44
CA VAL A 387 -25.37 -1.96 7.21
C VAL A 387 -26.31 -1.38 6.15
N SER A 388 -26.08 -0.15 5.73
CA SER A 388 -26.91 0.52 4.72
C SER A 388 -26.46 0.24 3.28
N ARG A 389 -25.17 0.03 3.07
CA ARG A 389 -24.58 -0.29 1.75
C ARG A 389 -23.35 -1.19 1.91
N VAL A 390 -23.21 -2.11 0.99
CA VAL A 390 -22.00 -2.96 0.83
C VAL A 390 -21.38 -2.66 -0.52
N TYR A 391 -20.11 -2.24 -0.54
CA TYR A 391 -19.30 -2.12 -1.74
C TYR A 391 -18.37 -3.32 -1.86
N SER A 392 -18.35 -3.93 -3.02
CA SER A 392 -17.52 -5.10 -3.32
C SER A 392 -17.27 -5.22 -4.81
N CYS A 393 -16.41 -6.15 -5.21
CA CYS A 393 -16.20 -6.45 -6.63
C CYS A 393 -17.44 -7.04 -7.34
N LEU A 394 -18.48 -7.41 -6.58
CA LEU A 394 -19.77 -7.90 -7.10
C LEU A 394 -20.81 -6.77 -7.27
N ASP A 395 -20.44 -5.52 -7.05
CA ASP A 395 -21.34 -4.38 -7.19
C ASP A 395 -21.79 -4.21 -8.65
N GLU A 396 -23.12 -4.06 -8.86
CA GLU A 396 -23.76 -4.02 -10.19
C GLU A 396 -23.12 -2.98 -11.11
N ASP A 397 -22.70 -1.83 -10.57
CA ASP A 397 -22.10 -0.71 -11.30
C ASP A 397 -20.84 -1.10 -12.10
N SER A 398 -20.09 -2.13 -11.66
CA SER A 398 -18.82 -2.51 -12.27
C SER A 398 -18.58 -4.02 -12.37
N PHE A 399 -19.55 -4.83 -11.93
CA PHE A 399 -19.39 -6.29 -11.91
C PHE A 399 -19.13 -6.89 -13.29
N SER A 400 -19.76 -6.38 -14.34
CA SER A 400 -19.50 -6.88 -15.71
C SER A 400 -18.02 -6.74 -16.09
N ASN A 401 -17.42 -5.60 -15.77
CA ASN A 401 -15.99 -5.36 -16.01
C ASN A 401 -15.10 -6.28 -15.14
N TYR A 402 -15.48 -6.49 -13.86
CA TYR A 402 -14.76 -7.40 -12.98
C TYR A 402 -14.82 -8.84 -13.48
N LYS A 403 -16.03 -9.31 -13.86
CA LYS A 403 -16.28 -10.66 -14.34
C LYS A 403 -15.45 -11.02 -15.58
N ASP A 404 -15.29 -10.08 -16.50
CA ASP A 404 -14.48 -10.27 -17.71
C ASP A 404 -12.98 -10.49 -17.41
N LEU A 405 -12.52 -10.12 -16.21
CA LEU A 405 -11.14 -10.23 -15.77
C LEU A 405 -10.90 -11.44 -14.85
N MET A 406 -11.96 -12.05 -14.31
CA MET A 406 -11.84 -13.16 -13.34
C MET A 406 -11.11 -14.36 -13.96
N ILE A 407 -10.19 -14.95 -13.19
CA ILE A 407 -9.51 -16.20 -13.58
C ILE A 407 -10.48 -17.38 -13.52
N ASP A 408 -11.35 -17.39 -12.51
CA ASP A 408 -12.43 -18.36 -12.36
C ASP A 408 -13.62 -17.74 -11.59
N GLU A 409 -14.73 -18.44 -11.48
CA GLU A 409 -15.98 -17.98 -10.84
C GLU A 409 -15.86 -17.72 -9.33
N ASN A 410 -14.77 -18.12 -8.69
CA ASN A 410 -14.50 -17.94 -7.27
C ASN A 410 -13.43 -16.87 -7.03
N SER A 411 -12.97 -16.22 -8.07
CA SER A 411 -11.94 -15.16 -8.00
C SER A 411 -12.53 -13.85 -7.48
N ILE A 412 -12.76 -13.75 -6.18
CA ILE A 412 -13.37 -12.60 -5.49
C ILE A 412 -12.30 -11.78 -4.79
N CYS A 413 -12.31 -10.46 -5.01
CA CYS A 413 -11.38 -9.55 -4.31
C CYS A 413 -11.60 -9.62 -2.79
N GLY A 414 -10.53 -9.76 -2.02
CA GLY A 414 -10.54 -9.91 -0.55
C GLY A 414 -10.89 -8.64 0.23
N ILE A 415 -11.40 -7.61 -0.44
CA ILE A 415 -11.78 -6.33 0.18
C ILE A 415 -13.26 -6.09 0.01
N VAL A 416 -13.91 -5.70 1.10
CA VAL A 416 -15.30 -5.26 1.15
C VAL A 416 -15.37 -3.96 1.93
N SER A 417 -16.22 -3.03 1.53
CA SER A 417 -16.48 -1.81 2.32
C SER A 417 -17.96 -1.72 2.66
N ILE A 418 -18.27 -1.38 3.91
CA ILE A 418 -19.64 -1.22 4.39
C ILE A 418 -19.88 0.20 4.89
N VAL A 419 -21.10 0.70 4.67
CA VAL A 419 -21.55 1.99 5.19
C VAL A 419 -22.48 1.75 6.38
N ILE A 420 -22.23 2.47 7.46
CA ILE A 420 -23.04 2.44 8.69
C ILE A 420 -23.50 3.86 8.97
N GLU A 421 -24.79 4.16 8.72
CA GLU A 421 -25.29 5.53 8.83
C GLU A 421 -25.57 5.96 10.27
N LYS A 422 -26.03 5.03 11.11
CA LYS A 422 -26.39 5.29 12.51
C LYS A 422 -25.40 4.60 13.44
N ASP A 423 -25.13 5.23 14.56
CA ASP A 423 -24.30 4.66 15.63
C ASP A 423 -22.92 4.15 15.17
N PHE A 424 -22.35 4.75 14.13
CA PHE A 424 -21.08 4.34 13.50
C PHE A 424 -19.97 4.11 14.51
N GLU A 425 -19.72 5.09 15.40
CA GLU A 425 -18.70 4.99 16.43
C GLU A 425 -18.96 3.81 17.37
N LYS A 426 -20.20 3.68 17.84
CA LYS A 426 -20.61 2.64 18.78
C LYS A 426 -20.43 1.24 18.16
N ILE A 427 -20.84 1.07 16.91
CA ILE A 427 -20.70 -0.18 16.16
C ILE A 427 -19.23 -0.49 15.89
N TYR A 428 -18.44 0.49 15.39
CA TYR A 428 -17.01 0.30 15.16
C TYR A 428 -16.29 -0.10 16.45
N ASN A 429 -16.54 0.61 17.55
CA ASN A 429 -15.89 0.35 18.84
C ASN A 429 -16.24 -1.05 19.38
N ALA A 430 -17.46 -1.54 19.17
CA ALA A 430 -17.93 -2.81 19.70
C ALA A 430 -17.38 -4.05 18.96
N LEU A 431 -16.99 -3.95 17.69
CA LEU A 431 -16.38 -5.06 16.95
C LEU A 431 -15.00 -5.42 17.52
N ASN A 432 -14.69 -6.72 17.66
CA ASN A 432 -13.43 -7.21 18.23
C ASN A 432 -12.43 -7.71 17.18
N PHE A 433 -12.63 -7.42 15.92
CA PHE A 433 -11.62 -7.67 14.87
C PHE A 433 -10.34 -6.87 15.14
N ALA A 434 -9.23 -7.29 14.53
CA ALA A 434 -8.08 -6.41 14.38
C ALA A 434 -8.50 -5.13 13.66
N LYS A 435 -8.07 -3.96 14.15
CA LYS A 435 -8.47 -2.66 13.62
C LYS A 435 -7.27 -1.75 13.45
N GLY A 436 -7.04 -1.30 12.24
CA GLY A 436 -5.88 -0.44 11.94
C GLY A 436 -5.61 -0.29 10.45
N PRO A 437 -4.51 0.39 10.10
CA PRO A 437 -4.09 0.53 8.71
C PRO A 437 -3.63 -0.80 8.10
N SER A 438 -3.47 -0.83 6.79
CA SER A 438 -3.08 -1.99 5.97
C SER A 438 -4.28 -2.82 5.49
N LEU A 439 -4.00 -3.95 4.86
CA LEU A 439 -4.97 -4.90 4.28
C LEU A 439 -4.23 -6.15 3.75
N GLY A 440 -4.99 -7.15 3.26
CA GLY A 440 -4.43 -8.34 2.63
C GLY A 440 -3.78 -9.28 3.63
N THR A 441 -4.24 -9.24 4.88
CA THR A 441 -3.73 -10.03 6.00
C THR A 441 -4.43 -11.39 6.10
N GLU A 442 -3.77 -12.36 6.73
CA GLU A 442 -4.38 -13.65 7.07
C GLU A 442 -5.47 -13.51 8.15
N PHE A 443 -5.43 -12.43 8.91
CA PHE A 443 -6.46 -12.09 9.87
C PHE A 443 -7.37 -10.98 9.31
N THR A 444 -8.66 -11.05 9.62
CA THR A 444 -9.64 -10.03 9.24
C THR A 444 -9.31 -8.69 9.90
N LEU A 445 -9.10 -7.66 9.07
CA LEU A 445 -8.66 -6.33 9.49
C LEU A 445 -9.67 -5.27 9.07
N LEU A 446 -10.14 -4.48 10.03
CA LEU A 446 -11.08 -3.40 9.82
C LEU A 446 -10.39 -2.03 9.86
N MET A 447 -10.86 -1.12 9.02
CA MET A 447 -10.36 0.25 8.97
C MET A 447 -11.53 1.23 8.77
N PRO A 448 -11.74 2.23 9.64
CA PRO A 448 -12.69 3.32 9.38
C PRO A 448 -12.07 4.23 8.34
N TYR A 449 -12.28 3.87 7.06
CA TYR A 449 -11.44 4.29 5.94
C TYR A 449 -11.32 5.80 5.80
N THR A 450 -12.45 6.50 5.81
CA THR A 450 -12.45 7.94 5.57
C THR A 450 -11.81 8.72 6.73
N TYR A 451 -11.98 8.22 7.95
CA TYR A 451 -11.33 8.80 9.14
C TYR A 451 -9.82 8.60 9.16
N LEU A 452 -9.30 7.47 8.66
CA LEU A 452 -7.86 7.18 8.70
C LEU A 452 -7.12 7.64 7.43
N ALA A 453 -7.79 7.71 6.29
CA ALA A 453 -7.13 8.04 5.02
C ALA A 453 -7.40 9.50 4.57
N HIS A 454 -8.50 10.10 5.01
CA HIS A 454 -8.98 11.40 4.52
C HIS A 454 -9.54 12.27 5.64
N TYR A 455 -8.96 12.20 6.83
CA TYR A 455 -9.39 12.95 8.01
C TYR A 455 -9.40 14.47 7.78
N ASP A 456 -8.41 14.96 7.06
CA ASP A 456 -8.31 16.37 6.67
C ASP A 456 -9.53 16.86 5.87
N LEU A 457 -10.14 16.02 5.04
CA LEU A 457 -11.34 16.36 4.30
C LEU A 457 -12.58 16.40 5.21
N ILE A 458 -12.63 15.58 6.25
CA ILE A 458 -13.71 15.60 7.25
C ILE A 458 -13.64 16.88 8.08
N VAL A 459 -12.47 17.17 8.65
CA VAL A 459 -12.26 18.34 9.54
C VAL A 459 -12.49 19.65 8.79
N ASN A 460 -12.01 19.75 7.56
CA ASN A 460 -12.16 20.96 6.75
C ASN A 460 -13.57 21.08 6.12
N LYS A 461 -14.51 20.15 6.41
CA LYS A 461 -15.86 20.09 5.83
C LYS A 461 -15.84 20.27 4.32
N ASN A 462 -14.89 19.60 3.67
CA ASN A 462 -14.67 19.74 2.24
C ASN A 462 -15.76 18.97 1.46
N ASN A 463 -16.47 19.67 0.59
CA ASN A 463 -17.48 19.04 -0.28
C ASN A 463 -16.90 18.03 -1.26
N PHE A 464 -15.58 17.89 -1.33
CA PHE A 464 -14.91 16.96 -2.22
C PHE A 464 -15.32 15.50 -2.00
N LEU A 465 -15.55 15.09 -0.73
CA LEU A 465 -16.04 13.75 -0.42
C LEU A 465 -17.40 13.46 -1.09
N ASN A 466 -18.28 14.46 -1.15
CA ASN A 466 -19.58 14.33 -1.82
C ASN A 466 -19.41 14.24 -3.35
N ILE A 467 -18.48 15.01 -3.92
CA ILE A 467 -18.21 15.01 -5.37
C ILE A 467 -17.71 13.64 -5.84
N ILE A 468 -16.92 12.96 -5.01
CA ILE A 468 -16.35 11.65 -5.31
C ILE A 468 -17.18 10.48 -4.74
N GLU A 469 -18.33 10.78 -4.14
CA GLU A 469 -19.24 9.80 -3.55
C GLU A 469 -18.58 8.88 -2.51
N LEU A 470 -17.62 9.38 -1.74
CA LEU A 470 -16.95 8.62 -0.68
C LEU A 470 -17.68 8.83 0.66
N PRO A 471 -18.35 7.80 1.21
CA PRO A 471 -19.05 7.91 2.49
C PRO A 471 -18.08 8.18 3.65
N ILE A 472 -18.47 9.08 4.57
CA ILE A 472 -17.68 9.35 5.78
C ILE A 472 -17.67 8.12 6.70
N ASN A 473 -18.83 7.50 6.91
CA ASN A 473 -19.01 6.35 7.80
C ASN A 473 -18.76 5.02 7.07
N LEU A 474 -17.58 4.90 6.47
CA LEU A 474 -17.16 3.75 5.70
C LEU A 474 -16.16 2.90 6.50
N ILE A 475 -16.48 1.62 6.73
CA ILE A 475 -15.55 0.62 7.24
C ILE A 475 -15.07 -0.22 6.06
N ARG A 476 -13.78 -0.18 5.78
CA ARG A 476 -13.15 -1.13 4.87
C ARG A 476 -12.76 -2.39 5.64
N ILE A 477 -13.14 -3.54 5.13
CA ILE A 477 -12.88 -4.86 5.66
C ILE A 477 -11.91 -5.56 4.73
N SER A 478 -10.71 -5.87 5.21
CA SER A 478 -9.81 -6.82 4.57
C SER A 478 -10.11 -8.20 5.16
N VAL A 479 -10.69 -9.08 4.38
CA VAL A 479 -11.14 -10.40 4.84
C VAL A 479 -9.94 -11.32 4.99
N GLY A 480 -9.87 -12.03 6.11
CA GLY A 480 -8.81 -12.99 6.41
C GLY A 480 -9.19 -14.44 6.06
N ILE A 481 -8.36 -15.36 6.53
CA ILE A 481 -8.51 -16.82 6.28
C ILE A 481 -9.20 -17.56 7.42
N GLU A 482 -9.66 -16.86 8.45
CA GLU A 482 -10.35 -17.43 9.60
C GLU A 482 -11.61 -18.20 9.15
N ASP A 483 -12.17 -19.01 10.03
CA ASP A 483 -13.47 -19.66 9.79
C ASP A 483 -14.53 -18.60 9.51
N ILE A 484 -15.20 -18.70 8.37
CA ILE A 484 -16.19 -17.72 7.94
C ILE A 484 -17.37 -17.60 8.92
N GLU A 485 -17.73 -18.67 9.59
CA GLU A 485 -18.80 -18.64 10.59
C GLU A 485 -18.37 -17.88 11.87
N GLU A 486 -17.09 -17.89 12.20
CA GLU A 486 -16.56 -17.06 13.29
C GLU A 486 -16.61 -15.56 12.88
N ILE A 487 -16.21 -15.23 11.65
CA ILE A 487 -16.28 -13.86 11.12
C ILE A 487 -17.75 -13.36 11.16
N LYS A 488 -18.71 -14.14 10.64
CA LYS A 488 -20.13 -13.80 10.64
C LYS A 488 -20.66 -13.60 12.07
N ARG A 489 -20.29 -14.51 12.98
CA ARG A 489 -20.73 -14.46 14.39
C ARG A 489 -20.27 -13.18 15.08
N GLU A 490 -19.06 -12.68 14.81
CA GLU A 490 -18.59 -11.42 15.40
C GLU A 490 -19.42 -10.23 14.91
N PHE A 491 -19.80 -10.17 13.63
CA PHE A 491 -20.72 -9.14 13.14
C PHE A 491 -22.15 -9.31 13.71
N GLU A 492 -22.60 -10.56 13.93
CA GLU A 492 -23.92 -10.82 14.54
C GLU A 492 -24.01 -10.38 15.99
N ARG A 493 -22.92 -10.51 16.74
CA ARG A 493 -22.85 -10.18 18.17
C ARG A 493 -23.31 -8.76 18.48
N ILE A 494 -23.19 -7.86 17.52
CA ILE A 494 -23.49 -6.43 17.71
C ILE A 494 -24.84 -6.01 17.06
N LYS A 495 -25.69 -6.94 16.63
CA LYS A 495 -26.99 -6.62 16.00
C LYS A 495 -27.94 -5.82 16.89
N GLU A 496 -27.80 -5.96 18.20
CA GLU A 496 -28.69 -5.35 19.20
C GLU A 496 -28.11 -4.02 19.77
N ILE A 497 -26.98 -3.55 19.24
CA ILE A 497 -26.37 -2.30 19.63
C ILE A 497 -27.03 -1.12 18.91
#